data_01d034986b4adaf86852308eca1d7753
#
_entry.id   01d034986b4adaf86852308eca1d7753
#
_cell.length_a   1.000
_cell.length_b   1.000
_cell.length_c   1.000
_cell.angle_alpha   90.00
_cell.angle_beta   90.00
_cell.angle_gamma   90.00
#
_symmetry.space_group_name_H-M   'P 1'
#
loop_
_entity.id
_entity.type
_entity.pdbx_description
1 polymer ?
#
loop_
_entity_poly.entity_id
_entity_poly.type
_entity_poly.pdbx_seq_one_letter_code
_entity_poly.pdbx_strand_id
1 'polypeptide(L)'
;ETLMKGGEIEVMKHFLFNARTADECWASYLIAKRHKYRIDNFSMWCDYLRMLNKLGQDLRNPKNICPEDFMAAHDNATRKIEAIHEKERAEQRRRWEIERREREQQRQLQREKDAEDFIANKSKFFGLVITDEEIIVKVLESIDEYYSEGKAQNICVFGSEYYKKADTLILSARIGGEIIETVEVDLRTLEVVQCHG
;
A
#
# COMPACT_ATOMS: atom_id res chain seq x y z
N GLU A 1 -18.67 38.97 -20.77
CA GLU A 1 -18.98 40.27 -21.41
C GLU A 1 -17.73 41.15 -21.48
N THR A 2 -16.99 41.32 -20.40
CA THR A 2 -15.75 42.14 -20.35
C THR A 2 -14.67 41.67 -21.34
N LEU A 3 -14.46 40.35 -21.46
CA LEU A 3 -13.46 39.75 -22.39
C LEU A 3 -13.91 39.85 -23.85
N MET A 4 -15.21 39.69 -24.14
CA MET A 4 -15.76 39.87 -25.47
C MET A 4 -15.58 41.30 -25.99
N LYS A 5 -15.85 42.32 -25.15
CA LYS A 5 -15.66 43.71 -25.48
C LYS A 5 -14.16 44.06 -25.69
N GLY A 6 -13.26 43.33 -25.05
CA GLY A 6 -11.79 43.53 -25.19
C GLY A 6 -11.15 42.75 -26.34
N GLY A 7 -11.90 41.93 -27.08
CA GLY A 7 -11.34 41.08 -28.15
C GLY A 7 -10.42 39.93 -27.67
N GLU A 8 -10.45 39.59 -26.38
CA GLU A 8 -9.55 38.62 -25.75
C GLU A 8 -10.08 37.19 -25.84
N ILE A 9 -10.24 36.70 -27.07
CA ILE A 9 -10.91 35.44 -27.38
C ILE A 9 -10.20 34.23 -26.74
N GLU A 10 -8.88 34.19 -26.73
CA GLU A 10 -8.11 33.08 -26.15
C GLU A 10 -8.28 33.01 -24.63
N VAL A 11 -8.25 34.14 -23.96
CA VAL A 11 -8.50 34.23 -22.52
C VAL A 11 -9.94 33.80 -22.19
N MET A 12 -10.91 34.24 -23.01
CA MET A 12 -12.29 33.85 -22.85
C MET A 12 -12.50 32.34 -23.03
N LYS A 13 -11.90 31.76 -24.08
CA LYS A 13 -11.94 30.29 -24.29
C LYS A 13 -11.37 29.54 -23.09
N HIS A 14 -10.21 29.95 -22.58
CA HIS A 14 -9.60 29.32 -21.43
C HIS A 14 -10.51 29.31 -20.21
N PHE A 15 -11.14 30.42 -19.89
CA PHE A 15 -12.08 30.51 -18.76
C PHE A 15 -13.38 29.72 -18.99
N LEU A 16 -13.87 29.62 -20.22
CA LEU A 16 -15.07 28.85 -20.52
C LEU A 16 -14.86 27.34 -20.42
N PHE A 17 -13.71 26.86 -20.87
CA PHE A 17 -13.40 25.45 -20.89
C PHE A 17 -12.75 24.93 -19.57
N ASN A 18 -12.23 25.84 -18.75
CA ASN A 18 -11.56 25.53 -17.48
C ASN A 18 -12.21 26.32 -16.34
N ALA A 19 -13.49 26.09 -16.06
CA ALA A 19 -14.27 26.81 -15.05
C ALA A 19 -13.57 26.85 -13.66
N ARG A 20 -12.87 25.76 -13.28
CA ARG A 20 -12.12 25.68 -12.02
C ARG A 20 -10.92 26.64 -11.95
N THR A 21 -10.33 27.00 -13.09
CA THR A 21 -9.21 27.95 -13.20
C THR A 21 -9.69 29.40 -13.24
N ALA A 22 -10.96 29.63 -13.60
CA ALA A 22 -11.51 30.95 -13.73
C ALA A 22 -11.46 31.73 -12.41
N ASP A 23 -11.86 31.11 -11.31
CA ASP A 23 -11.90 31.74 -9.99
C ASP A 23 -10.48 32.03 -9.43
N GLU A 24 -9.54 31.13 -9.69
CA GLU A 24 -8.16 31.25 -9.16
C GLU A 24 -7.32 32.30 -9.89
N CYS A 25 -7.48 32.44 -11.21
CA CYS A 25 -6.63 33.30 -12.04
C CYS A 25 -7.28 34.66 -12.37
N TRP A 26 -8.61 34.80 -12.21
CA TRP A 26 -9.32 35.99 -12.65
C TRP A 26 -8.86 37.27 -11.97
N ALA A 27 -8.72 37.27 -10.65
CA ALA A 27 -8.26 38.44 -9.90
C ALA A 27 -6.88 38.89 -10.33
N SER A 28 -5.95 37.93 -10.47
CA SER A 28 -4.57 38.18 -10.96
C SER A 28 -4.56 38.69 -12.40
N TYR A 29 -5.43 38.15 -13.27
CA TYR A 29 -5.57 38.61 -14.65
C TYR A 29 -6.01 40.08 -14.70
N LEU A 30 -6.95 40.53 -13.89
CA LEU A 30 -7.39 41.93 -13.83
C LEU A 30 -6.28 42.83 -13.35
N ILE A 31 -5.41 42.38 -12.47
CA ILE A 31 -4.24 43.12 -12.01
C ILE A 31 -3.19 43.24 -13.16
N ALA A 32 -2.87 42.09 -13.80
CA ALA A 32 -1.96 42.07 -14.94
C ALA A 32 -2.42 43.01 -16.06
N LYS A 33 -3.74 43.02 -16.36
CA LYS A 33 -4.33 43.94 -17.35
C LYS A 33 -4.17 45.42 -16.97
N ARG A 34 -4.39 45.77 -15.69
CA ARG A 34 -4.20 47.14 -15.18
C ARG A 34 -2.72 47.60 -15.33
N HIS A 35 -1.79 46.68 -15.14
CA HIS A 35 -0.37 46.93 -15.31
C HIS A 35 0.11 46.82 -16.77
N LYS A 36 -0.83 46.63 -17.72
CA LYS A 36 -0.52 46.48 -19.16
C LYS A 36 0.49 45.36 -19.44
N TYR A 37 0.48 44.32 -18.57
CA TYR A 37 1.34 43.18 -18.74
C TYR A 37 0.86 42.32 -19.89
N ARG A 38 1.76 41.99 -20.82
CA ARG A 38 1.45 41.13 -21.97
C ARG A 38 1.62 39.68 -21.59
N ILE A 39 0.54 38.91 -21.72
CA ILE A 39 0.51 37.46 -21.48
C ILE A 39 0.52 36.79 -22.86
N ASP A 40 1.66 36.25 -23.25
CA ASP A 40 1.80 35.56 -24.54
C ASP A 40 1.18 34.18 -24.57
N ASN A 41 1.24 33.41 -23.44
CA ASN A 41 0.59 32.12 -23.27
C ASN A 41 -0.21 32.13 -21.96
N PHE A 42 -1.52 32.28 -22.10
CA PHE A 42 -2.43 32.39 -20.95
C PHE A 42 -2.48 31.11 -20.11
N SER A 43 -2.48 29.92 -20.73
CA SER A 43 -2.48 28.66 -20.02
C SER A 43 -1.25 28.48 -19.14
N MET A 44 -0.07 28.73 -19.73
CA MET A 44 1.20 28.64 -19.02
C MET A 44 1.31 29.68 -17.89
N TRP A 45 0.75 30.87 -18.09
CA TRP A 45 0.69 31.89 -17.06
C TRP A 45 -0.24 31.47 -15.90
N CYS A 46 -1.38 30.86 -16.17
CA CYS A 46 -2.25 30.30 -15.14
C CYS A 46 -1.55 29.17 -14.36
N ASP A 47 -0.79 28.31 -15.03
CA ASP A 47 0.01 27.27 -14.35
C ASP A 47 1.06 27.87 -13.44
N TYR A 48 1.74 28.93 -13.90
CA TYR A 48 2.67 29.69 -13.09
C TYR A 48 2.00 30.30 -11.84
N LEU A 49 0.80 30.89 -11.95
CA LEU A 49 0.05 31.40 -10.80
C LEU A 49 -0.27 30.29 -9.80
N ARG A 50 -0.66 29.09 -10.26
CA ARG A 50 -0.88 27.96 -9.37
C ARG A 50 0.40 27.53 -8.63
N MET A 51 1.54 27.55 -9.33
CA MET A 51 2.83 27.31 -8.69
C MET A 51 3.16 28.36 -7.63
N LEU A 52 2.96 29.65 -7.94
CA LEU A 52 3.12 30.73 -6.98
C LEU A 52 2.23 30.55 -5.74
N ASN A 53 0.97 30.17 -5.94
CA ASN A 53 0.04 29.91 -4.84
C ASN A 53 0.54 28.77 -3.94
N LYS A 54 0.98 27.64 -4.53
CA LYS A 54 1.57 26.52 -3.79
C LYS A 54 2.85 26.94 -3.03
N LEU A 55 3.61 27.89 -3.56
CA LEU A 55 4.79 28.46 -2.92
C LEU A 55 4.46 29.54 -1.88
N GLY A 56 3.17 29.81 -1.61
CA GLY A 56 2.72 30.82 -0.65
C GLY A 56 2.98 32.26 -1.10
N GLN A 57 3.16 32.49 -2.40
CA GLN A 57 3.39 33.83 -2.95
C GLN A 57 2.07 34.58 -3.10
N ASP A 58 2.10 35.88 -2.81
CA ASP A 58 0.91 36.73 -2.95
C ASP A 58 0.58 36.96 -4.43
N LEU A 59 -0.56 36.42 -4.88
CA LEU A 59 -1.09 36.56 -6.23
C LEU A 59 -1.73 37.93 -6.52
N ARG A 60 -1.79 38.85 -5.55
CA ARG A 60 -2.23 40.23 -5.72
C ARG A 60 -1.06 41.17 -5.94
N ASN A 61 0.16 40.72 -5.72
CA ASN A 61 1.35 41.50 -5.92
C ASN A 61 1.77 41.47 -7.40
N PRO A 62 1.72 42.62 -8.11
CA PRO A 62 2.12 42.68 -9.54
C PRO A 62 3.55 42.18 -9.80
N LYS A 63 4.49 42.36 -8.87
CA LYS A 63 5.87 41.88 -9.01
C LYS A 63 5.96 40.36 -9.11
N ASN A 64 5.02 39.64 -8.48
CA ASN A 64 4.99 38.21 -8.54
C ASN A 64 4.32 37.70 -9.83
N ILE A 65 3.18 38.32 -10.21
CA ILE A 65 2.34 37.81 -11.29
C ILE A 65 2.70 38.37 -12.68
N CYS A 66 3.51 39.44 -12.74
CA CYS A 66 3.93 40.09 -13.95
C CYS A 66 5.50 40.23 -13.99
N PRO A 67 6.21 39.11 -14.00
CA PRO A 67 7.68 39.14 -14.03
C PRO A 67 8.19 39.70 -15.36
N GLU A 68 9.32 40.40 -15.34
CA GLU A 68 9.96 40.92 -16.55
C GLU A 68 10.38 39.80 -17.51
N ASP A 69 10.99 38.74 -16.97
CA ASP A 69 11.31 37.53 -17.70
C ASP A 69 10.36 36.38 -17.19
N PHE A 70 9.30 36.14 -17.94
CA PHE A 70 8.30 35.16 -17.61
C PHE A 70 8.88 33.74 -17.62
N MET A 71 9.71 33.39 -18.60
CA MET A 71 10.27 32.04 -18.71
C MET A 71 11.22 31.74 -17.55
N ALA A 72 12.11 32.66 -17.21
CA ALA A 72 12.99 32.49 -16.06
C ALA A 72 12.23 32.39 -14.74
N ALA A 73 11.14 33.16 -14.55
CA ALA A 73 10.29 33.10 -13.38
C ALA A 73 9.52 31.79 -13.28
N HIS A 74 8.96 31.34 -14.41
CA HIS A 74 8.25 30.04 -14.51
C HIS A 74 9.16 28.86 -14.17
N ASP A 75 10.37 28.81 -14.79
CA ASP A 75 11.35 27.74 -14.55
C ASP A 75 11.85 27.72 -13.09
N ASN A 76 11.99 28.89 -12.49
CA ASN A 76 12.35 28.99 -11.06
C ASN A 76 11.22 28.46 -10.16
N ALA A 77 9.97 28.79 -10.47
CA ALA A 77 8.82 28.28 -9.75
C ALA A 77 8.71 26.75 -9.89
N THR A 78 8.88 26.22 -11.11
CA THR A 78 8.88 24.80 -11.41
C THR A 78 9.94 24.07 -10.57
N ARG A 79 11.20 24.53 -10.59
CA ARG A 79 12.29 23.91 -9.79
C ARG A 79 11.98 23.90 -8.29
N LYS A 80 11.36 24.96 -7.75
CA LYS A 80 10.97 25.00 -6.33
C LYS A 80 9.88 24.00 -6.01
N ILE A 81 8.88 23.85 -6.87
CA ILE A 81 7.80 22.88 -6.72
C ILE A 81 8.34 21.45 -6.81
N GLU A 82 9.21 21.17 -7.78
CA GLU A 82 9.87 19.85 -7.92
C GLU A 82 10.68 19.50 -6.67
N ALA A 83 11.42 20.45 -6.11
CA ALA A 83 12.18 20.25 -4.88
C ALA A 83 11.26 19.92 -3.66
N ILE A 84 10.09 20.57 -3.58
CA ILE A 84 9.09 20.27 -2.54
C ILE A 84 8.56 18.85 -2.75
N HIS A 85 8.13 18.50 -3.95
CA HIS A 85 7.61 17.17 -4.26
C HIS A 85 8.66 16.08 -4.03
N GLU A 86 9.94 16.33 -4.32
CA GLU A 86 10.99 15.35 -4.04
C GLU A 86 11.20 15.12 -2.54
N LYS A 87 11.14 16.18 -1.74
CA LYS A 87 11.18 16.06 -0.27
C LYS A 87 9.99 15.26 0.26
N GLU A 88 8.78 15.55 -0.22
CA GLU A 88 7.57 14.84 0.17
C GLU A 88 7.65 13.35 -0.20
N ARG A 89 8.09 13.03 -1.43
CA ARG A 89 8.31 11.65 -1.88
C ARG A 89 9.36 10.93 -1.04
N ALA A 90 10.46 11.62 -0.72
CA ALA A 90 11.51 11.03 0.12
C ALA A 90 11.01 10.74 1.55
N GLU A 91 10.21 11.64 2.12
CA GLU A 91 9.61 11.43 3.43
C GLU A 91 8.59 10.28 3.42
N GLN A 92 7.74 10.21 2.39
CA GLN A 92 6.80 9.09 2.21
C GLN A 92 7.54 7.74 2.09
N ARG A 93 8.64 7.69 1.30
CA ARG A 93 9.46 6.48 1.18
C ARG A 93 10.04 6.05 2.54
N ARG A 94 10.55 7.01 3.33
CA ARG A 94 11.07 6.72 4.69
C ARG A 94 9.99 6.19 5.63
N ARG A 95 8.81 6.81 5.67
CA ARG A 95 7.68 6.35 6.49
C ARG A 95 7.26 4.95 6.11
N TRP A 96 7.11 4.67 4.82
CA TRP A 96 6.75 3.34 4.31
C TRP A 96 7.81 2.28 4.66
N GLU A 97 9.11 2.63 4.59
CA GLU A 97 10.19 1.71 4.94
C GLU A 97 10.20 1.38 6.44
N ILE A 98 9.97 2.37 7.30
CA ILE A 98 9.84 2.16 8.76
C ILE A 98 8.65 1.23 9.04
N GLU A 99 7.48 1.54 8.50
CA GLU A 99 6.27 0.74 8.71
C GLU A 99 6.41 -0.70 8.18
N ARG A 100 7.15 -0.88 7.08
CA ARG A 100 7.47 -2.21 6.56
C ARG A 100 8.34 -2.99 7.53
N ARG A 101 9.41 -2.37 8.06
CA ARG A 101 10.30 -3.01 9.05
C ARG A 101 9.57 -3.38 10.32
N GLU A 102 8.73 -2.49 10.84
CA GLU A 102 7.92 -2.76 12.03
C GLU A 102 6.98 -3.96 11.80
N ARG A 103 6.31 -4.00 10.66
CA ARG A 103 5.46 -5.15 10.29
C ARG A 103 6.25 -6.46 10.14
N GLU A 104 7.44 -6.41 9.58
CA GLU A 104 8.33 -7.57 9.46
C GLU A 104 8.76 -8.07 10.85
N GLN A 105 9.16 -7.16 11.75
CA GLN A 105 9.50 -7.51 13.14
C GLN A 105 8.32 -8.11 13.90
N GLN A 106 7.14 -7.51 13.78
CA GLN A 106 5.93 -8.05 14.43
C GLN A 106 5.59 -9.44 13.92
N ARG A 107 5.71 -9.68 12.61
CA ARG A 107 5.50 -11.03 12.03
C ARG A 107 6.53 -12.03 12.55
N GLN A 108 7.78 -11.62 12.69
CA GLN A 108 8.83 -12.49 13.22
C GLN A 108 8.55 -12.88 14.68
N LEU A 109 8.26 -11.89 15.54
CA LEU A 109 7.89 -12.14 16.94
C LEU A 109 6.64 -13.04 17.06
N GLN A 110 5.65 -12.83 16.20
CA GLN A 110 4.46 -13.67 16.20
C GLN A 110 4.77 -15.13 15.80
N ARG A 111 5.64 -15.34 14.80
CA ARG A 111 6.08 -16.68 14.40
C ARG A 111 6.84 -17.40 15.51
N GLU A 112 7.71 -16.69 16.21
CA GLU A 112 8.48 -17.23 17.32
C GLU A 112 7.52 -17.65 18.45
N LYS A 113 6.57 -16.80 18.81
CA LYS A 113 5.54 -17.12 19.79
C LYS A 113 4.67 -18.31 19.37
N ASP A 114 4.21 -18.32 18.12
CA ASP A 114 3.40 -19.42 17.59
C ASP A 114 4.18 -20.77 17.67
N ALA A 115 5.50 -20.73 17.40
CA ALA A 115 6.35 -21.91 17.50
C ALA A 115 6.53 -22.38 18.95
N GLU A 116 6.73 -21.46 19.89
CA GLU A 116 6.81 -21.78 21.33
C GLU A 116 5.49 -22.36 21.83
N ASP A 117 4.35 -21.75 21.53
CA ASP A 117 3.03 -22.23 21.89
C ASP A 117 2.72 -23.60 21.30
N PHE A 118 3.12 -23.82 20.04
CA PHE A 118 2.99 -25.14 19.38
C PHE A 118 3.77 -26.23 20.12
N ILE A 119 5.05 -25.98 20.43
CA ILE A 119 5.89 -26.93 21.16
C ILE A 119 5.29 -27.19 22.55
N ALA A 120 4.90 -26.15 23.29
CA ALA A 120 4.34 -26.27 24.62
C ALA A 120 3.04 -27.14 24.62
N ASN A 121 2.20 -27.01 23.60
CA ASN A 121 0.93 -27.73 23.53
C ASN A 121 1.05 -29.15 22.94
N LYS A 122 1.96 -29.37 21.99
CA LYS A 122 2.02 -30.57 21.14
C LYS A 122 3.20 -31.49 21.40
N SER A 123 4.29 -31.00 22.02
CA SER A 123 5.53 -31.79 22.19
C SER A 123 5.32 -33.13 22.89
N LYS A 124 4.35 -33.24 23.78
CA LYS A 124 3.99 -34.50 24.45
C LYS A 124 3.52 -35.60 23.50
N PHE A 125 3.13 -35.28 22.27
CA PHE A 125 2.73 -36.22 21.24
C PHE A 125 3.80 -36.47 20.19
N PHE A 126 4.94 -35.75 20.24
CA PHE A 126 6.01 -35.93 19.28
C PHE A 126 6.59 -37.36 19.40
N GLY A 127 6.94 -37.94 18.26
CA GLY A 127 7.36 -39.33 18.17
C GLY A 127 6.25 -40.34 18.18
N LEU A 128 4.96 -39.93 18.31
CA LEU A 128 3.85 -40.85 18.20
C LEU A 128 3.71 -41.34 16.75
N VAL A 129 3.92 -42.61 16.55
CA VAL A 129 3.79 -43.31 15.26
C VAL A 129 2.91 -44.56 15.47
N ILE A 130 1.91 -44.68 14.62
CA ILE A 130 1.03 -45.87 14.55
C ILE A 130 1.28 -46.49 13.18
N THR A 131 1.55 -47.76 13.11
CA THR A 131 1.84 -48.47 11.85
C THR A 131 1.28 -49.84 11.82
N ASP A 132 0.86 -50.25 10.61
CA ASP A 132 0.48 -51.64 10.30
C ASP A 132 1.17 -52.04 8.99
N GLU A 133 2.35 -52.51 8.97
CA GLU A 133 3.16 -52.97 7.83
C GLU A 133 3.18 -52.05 6.58
N GLU A 134 2.06 -51.51 6.11
CA GLU A 134 1.95 -50.66 4.91
C GLU A 134 1.72 -49.19 5.23
N ILE A 135 0.90 -48.87 6.22
CA ILE A 135 0.49 -47.50 6.55
C ILE A 135 1.25 -47.00 7.77
N ILE A 136 1.80 -45.81 7.67
CA ILE A 136 2.44 -45.11 8.78
C ILE A 136 1.63 -43.87 9.08
N VAL A 137 1.06 -43.79 10.29
CA VAL A 137 0.35 -42.60 10.78
C VAL A 137 1.23 -41.92 11.81
N LYS A 138 1.60 -40.69 11.58
CA LYS A 138 2.47 -39.90 12.47
C LYS A 138 1.88 -38.53 12.78
N VAL A 139 2.21 -37.96 13.94
CA VAL A 139 1.88 -36.61 14.33
C VAL A 139 2.70 -35.63 13.48
N LEU A 140 2.11 -34.47 13.14
CA LEU A 140 2.88 -33.35 12.58
C LEU A 140 3.63 -32.63 13.72
N GLU A 141 4.94 -32.60 13.63
CA GLU A 141 5.83 -32.16 14.71
C GLU A 141 6.38 -30.74 14.54
N SER A 142 6.05 -30.08 13.42
CA SER A 142 6.43 -28.69 13.16
C SER A 142 5.38 -27.95 12.37
N ILE A 143 5.35 -26.62 12.51
CA ILE A 143 4.44 -25.73 11.73
C ILE A 143 4.70 -25.89 10.23
N ASP A 144 5.95 -26.16 9.83
CA ASP A 144 6.30 -26.38 8.42
C ASP A 144 5.72 -27.71 7.90
N GLU A 145 5.56 -28.72 8.75
CA GLU A 145 4.85 -29.94 8.37
C GLU A 145 3.35 -29.66 8.12
N TYR A 146 2.69 -28.82 8.93
CA TYR A 146 1.31 -28.38 8.65
C TYR A 146 1.17 -27.67 7.31
N TYR A 147 2.16 -26.82 6.95
CA TYR A 147 2.19 -26.19 5.64
C TYR A 147 2.33 -27.22 4.50
N SER A 148 3.26 -28.15 4.65
CA SER A 148 3.55 -29.17 3.65
C SER A 148 2.38 -30.14 3.47
N GLU A 149 1.74 -30.56 4.56
CA GLU A 149 0.55 -31.39 4.59
C GLU A 149 -0.64 -30.68 3.89
N GLY A 150 -0.91 -29.43 4.26
CA GLY A 150 -1.96 -28.63 3.64
C GLY A 150 -1.79 -28.46 2.14
N LYS A 151 -0.54 -28.29 1.69
CA LYS A 151 -0.20 -28.18 0.28
C LYS A 151 -0.35 -29.51 -0.47
N ALA A 152 0.09 -30.62 0.13
CA ALA A 152 0.04 -31.93 -0.49
C ALA A 152 -1.41 -32.43 -0.67
N GLN A 153 -2.25 -32.25 0.35
CA GLN A 153 -3.64 -32.69 0.35
C GLN A 153 -4.64 -31.63 -0.13
N ASN A 154 -4.15 -30.43 -0.50
CA ASN A 154 -4.97 -29.27 -0.89
C ASN A 154 -6.04 -28.92 0.18
N ILE A 155 -5.68 -28.96 1.45
CA ILE A 155 -6.53 -28.67 2.60
C ILE A 155 -6.05 -27.45 3.38
N CYS A 156 -6.96 -26.81 4.13
CA CYS A 156 -6.68 -25.57 4.87
C CYS A 156 -6.06 -25.79 6.26
N VAL A 157 -5.41 -26.93 6.54
CA VAL A 157 -4.88 -27.27 7.87
C VAL A 157 -3.87 -26.24 8.39
N PHE A 158 -3.03 -25.68 7.53
CA PHE A 158 -2.13 -24.59 7.85
C PHE A 158 -2.86 -23.23 7.84
N GLY A 159 -3.63 -22.94 6.79
CA GLY A 159 -4.34 -21.66 6.63
C GLY A 159 -5.38 -21.39 7.72
N SER A 160 -6.00 -22.43 8.26
CA SER A 160 -6.94 -22.38 9.39
C SER A 160 -6.26 -22.53 10.75
N GLU A 161 -4.94 -22.40 10.79
CA GLU A 161 -4.09 -22.35 12.00
C GLU A 161 -4.32 -23.53 12.98
N TYR A 162 -4.52 -24.75 12.47
CA TYR A 162 -4.74 -25.92 13.31
C TYR A 162 -3.61 -26.20 14.31
N TYR A 163 -2.40 -25.78 13.98
CA TYR A 163 -1.24 -25.86 14.87
C TYR A 163 -1.41 -25.02 16.17
N LYS A 164 -2.30 -24.02 16.19
CA LYS A 164 -2.63 -23.21 17.37
C LYS A 164 -3.72 -23.80 18.24
N LYS A 165 -4.55 -24.73 17.70
CA LYS A 165 -5.67 -25.31 18.44
C LYS A 165 -5.16 -26.28 19.51
N ALA A 166 -5.38 -25.97 20.79
CA ALA A 166 -4.89 -26.79 21.91
C ALA A 166 -5.50 -28.20 21.94
N ASP A 167 -6.78 -28.30 21.60
CA ASP A 167 -7.58 -29.52 21.74
C ASP A 167 -7.60 -30.41 20.48
N THR A 168 -6.80 -30.09 19.47
CA THR A 168 -6.79 -30.80 18.19
C THR A 168 -5.41 -31.33 17.88
N LEU A 169 -5.30 -32.58 17.44
CA LEU A 169 -4.06 -33.16 16.94
C LEU A 169 -4.24 -33.53 15.47
N ILE A 170 -3.27 -33.17 14.65
CA ILE A 170 -3.25 -33.54 13.24
C ILE A 170 -2.23 -34.64 13.03
N LEU A 171 -2.67 -35.70 12.38
CA LEU A 171 -1.87 -36.84 12.00
C LEU A 171 -1.80 -36.94 10.48
N SER A 172 -0.65 -37.38 9.96
CA SER A 172 -0.42 -37.67 8.55
C SER A 172 -0.31 -39.14 8.35
N ALA A 173 -1.24 -39.75 7.58
CA ALA A 173 -1.17 -41.13 7.14
C ALA A 173 -0.41 -41.22 5.82
N ARG A 174 0.54 -42.17 5.76
CA ARG A 174 1.48 -42.31 4.65
C ARG A 174 1.66 -43.75 4.22
N ILE A 175 1.81 -43.95 2.92
CA ILE A 175 2.24 -45.23 2.32
C ILE A 175 3.51 -44.95 1.49
N GLY A 176 4.58 -45.70 1.72
CA GLY A 176 5.83 -45.54 1.01
C GLY A 176 6.45 -44.12 1.15
N GLY A 177 6.05 -43.35 2.16
CA GLY A 177 6.47 -41.97 2.39
C GLY A 177 5.53 -40.92 1.79
N GLU A 178 4.62 -41.29 0.89
CA GLU A 178 3.64 -40.37 0.30
C GLU A 178 2.46 -40.16 1.26
N ILE A 179 1.98 -38.93 1.37
CA ILE A 179 0.82 -38.55 2.19
C ILE A 179 -0.42 -39.02 1.48
N ILE A 180 -1.19 -39.90 2.13
CA ILE A 180 -2.44 -40.41 1.58
C ILE A 180 -3.67 -39.83 2.26
N GLU A 181 -3.57 -39.47 3.54
CA GLU A 181 -4.69 -38.92 4.30
C GLU A 181 -4.19 -38.07 5.47
N THR A 182 -4.92 -37.01 5.76
CA THR A 182 -4.72 -36.15 6.94
C THR A 182 -5.87 -36.38 7.90
N VAL A 183 -5.54 -36.73 9.15
CA VAL A 183 -6.53 -37.09 10.17
C VAL A 183 -6.54 -36.04 11.27
N GLU A 184 -7.71 -35.53 11.61
CA GLU A 184 -7.95 -34.66 12.76
C GLU A 184 -8.48 -35.45 13.93
N VAL A 185 -7.84 -35.32 15.09
CA VAL A 185 -8.25 -35.96 16.36
C VAL A 185 -8.58 -34.88 17.40
N ASP A 186 -9.75 -34.97 18.04
CA ASP A 186 -10.09 -34.19 19.21
C ASP A 186 -9.38 -34.81 20.44
N LEU A 187 -8.54 -34.03 21.10
CA LEU A 187 -7.73 -34.47 22.24
C LEU A 187 -8.53 -34.62 23.55
N ARG A 188 -9.77 -34.15 23.61
CA ARG A 188 -10.64 -34.25 24.78
C ARG A 188 -11.41 -35.57 24.77
N THR A 189 -11.87 -35.99 23.58
CA THR A 189 -12.66 -37.23 23.40
C THR A 189 -11.81 -38.36 22.89
N LEU A 190 -10.65 -38.10 22.31
CA LEU A 190 -9.76 -39.01 21.58
C LEU A 190 -10.46 -39.65 20.35
N GLU A 191 -11.41 -38.93 19.78
CA GLU A 191 -12.13 -39.37 18.59
C GLU A 191 -11.57 -38.71 17.34
N VAL A 192 -11.64 -39.42 16.22
CA VAL A 192 -11.37 -38.87 14.90
C VAL A 192 -12.51 -37.93 14.51
N VAL A 193 -12.23 -36.69 14.29
CA VAL A 193 -13.19 -35.66 13.87
C VAL A 193 -13.45 -35.75 12.38
N GLN A 194 -12.37 -35.81 11.60
CA GLN A 194 -12.41 -35.89 10.15
C GLN A 194 -11.14 -36.48 9.56
N CYS A 195 -11.28 -37.00 8.35
CA CYS A 195 -10.20 -37.49 7.52
C CYS A 195 -10.30 -36.86 6.15
N HIS A 196 -9.15 -36.48 5.56
CA HIS A 196 -9.06 -35.91 4.23
C HIS A 196 -7.90 -36.56 3.46
N GLY A 197 -8.26 -37.18 2.33
CA GLY A 197 -7.32 -37.78 1.38
C GLY A 197 -7.74 -37.56 -0.06
#